data_f300f85fa035f51e7b5ce466eae1a92d
#
_entry.id   f300f85fa035f51e7b5ce466eae1a92d
#
_cell.length_a   1.000
_cell.length_b   1.000
_cell.length_c   1.000
_cell.angle_alpha   90.00
_cell.angle_beta   90.00
_cell.angle_gamma   90.00
#
_symmetry.space_group_name_H-M   'P 1'
#
loop_
_entity.id
_entity.type
_entity.pdbx_description
1 polymer ?
#
loop_
_entity_poly.entity_id
_entity_poly.type
_entity_poly.pdbx_seq_one_letter_code
_entity_poly.pdbx_strand_id
1 'polypeptide(L)'
;MGKTTGAWEELLVDVTYDYGKRVSNKEKEGIYRYLYKKFHEELGYKVDYGSVGTGVLKAGYCIAGNLENAEIVFTCPLDTSRATRLPKYRLYPFNEKKRKKQDRLALLWDDILAVLSGLLIFGIGILLKADQKIMIVLTTFYLLLYYFTLSNRFTFSRSASLALLIYTATLKPKKKCAFVFIDKCADSYAGLRLFLRQKEKELREVKQVIHFDSLGSGEKLVAAHKEKTKMMVDPALFDEEFIYKEKDERMPLCYEKTDSLVFVSLVDFDKEEYVVRNVRSMKDRVIQVERLQRISEILAG
;
A
#
# COMPACT_ATOMS: atom_id res chain seq x y z
N MET A 1 29.20 -9.37 -6.90
CA MET A 1 27.86 -9.00 -7.40
C MET A 1 26.80 -10.12 -7.30
N GLY A 2 27.14 -11.40 -7.30
CA GLY A 2 26.13 -12.48 -7.34
C GLY A 2 25.38 -12.82 -6.03
N LYS A 3 25.78 -12.34 -4.85
CA LYS A 3 25.10 -12.64 -3.57
C LYS A 3 23.93 -11.72 -3.20
N THR A 4 23.90 -10.52 -3.74
CA THR A 4 22.85 -9.51 -3.42
C THR A 4 21.55 -9.75 -4.20
N THR A 5 21.62 -10.28 -5.39
CA THR A 5 20.42 -10.54 -6.23
C THR A 5 19.55 -11.64 -5.60
N GLY A 6 20.14 -12.70 -5.07
CA GLY A 6 19.39 -13.79 -4.42
C GLY A 6 18.61 -13.35 -3.18
N ALA A 7 19.15 -12.42 -2.36
CA ALA A 7 18.47 -11.93 -1.17
C ALA A 7 17.22 -11.08 -1.51
N TRP A 8 17.26 -10.33 -2.61
CA TRP A 8 16.09 -9.59 -3.10
C TRP A 8 14.99 -10.52 -3.62
N GLU A 9 15.39 -11.52 -4.39
CA GLU A 9 14.45 -12.50 -4.97
C GLU A 9 13.73 -13.27 -3.85
N GLU A 10 14.46 -13.78 -2.85
CA GLU A 10 13.89 -14.45 -1.69
C GLU A 10 12.91 -13.54 -0.93
N LEU A 11 13.31 -12.31 -0.63
CA LEU A 11 12.47 -11.33 0.05
C LEU A 11 11.19 -11.03 -0.74
N LEU A 12 11.30 -10.88 -2.07
CA LEU A 12 10.13 -10.63 -2.91
C LEU A 12 9.19 -11.84 -2.95
N VAL A 13 9.70 -13.04 -2.97
CA VAL A 13 8.89 -14.27 -2.87
C VAL A 13 8.12 -14.25 -1.56
N ASP A 14 8.80 -14.07 -0.43
CA ASP A 14 8.16 -14.01 0.89
C ASP A 14 7.01 -12.99 0.92
N VAL A 15 7.31 -11.72 0.62
CA VAL A 15 6.31 -10.65 0.78
C VAL A 15 5.22 -10.64 -0.29
N THR A 16 5.45 -11.31 -1.45
CA THR A 16 4.51 -11.30 -2.58
C THR A 16 3.64 -12.54 -2.61
N TYR A 17 4.20 -13.71 -2.33
CA TYR A 17 3.47 -14.98 -2.38
C TYR A 17 3.04 -15.43 -0.98
N ASP A 18 3.94 -15.50 0.00
CA ASP A 18 3.59 -16.02 1.32
C ASP A 18 2.75 -15.01 2.10
N TYR A 19 3.09 -13.73 2.01
CA TYR A 19 2.39 -12.63 2.70
C TYR A 19 1.75 -11.61 1.75
N GLY A 20 1.53 -11.96 0.49
CA GLY A 20 1.00 -11.05 -0.53
C GLY A 20 -0.46 -10.64 -0.32
N LYS A 21 -1.21 -11.41 0.46
CA LYS A 21 -2.58 -11.10 0.87
C LYS A 21 -2.56 -10.54 2.28
N ARG A 22 -3.07 -9.34 2.46
CA ARG A 22 -3.11 -8.64 3.75
C ARG A 22 -4.40 -7.86 3.90
N VAL A 23 -5.52 -8.49 3.53
CA VAL A 23 -6.87 -7.90 3.62
C VAL A 23 -7.51 -8.21 4.97
N SER A 24 -7.48 -9.47 5.41
CA SER A 24 -8.07 -9.93 6.66
C SER A 24 -7.12 -9.76 7.86
N ASN A 25 -7.67 -9.72 9.08
CA ASN A 25 -6.84 -9.64 10.29
C ASN A 25 -5.90 -10.85 10.46
N LYS A 26 -6.35 -12.05 10.07
CA LYS A 26 -5.54 -13.28 10.13
C LYS A 26 -4.31 -13.19 9.19
N GLU A 27 -4.51 -12.68 7.98
CA GLU A 27 -3.42 -12.48 7.01
C GLU A 27 -2.43 -11.42 7.50
N LYS A 28 -2.95 -10.34 8.11
CA LYS A 28 -2.12 -9.28 8.71
C LYS A 28 -1.31 -9.78 9.90
N GLU A 29 -1.85 -10.69 10.70
CA GLU A 29 -1.09 -11.30 11.81
C GLU A 29 0.13 -12.08 11.28
N GLY A 30 0.01 -12.78 10.17
CA GLY A 30 1.14 -13.47 9.53
C GLY A 30 2.27 -12.52 9.16
N ILE A 31 1.95 -11.40 8.49
CA ILE A 31 2.98 -10.42 8.11
C ILE A 31 3.58 -9.71 9.33
N TYR A 32 2.80 -9.45 10.41
CA TYR A 32 3.36 -8.89 11.64
C TYR A 32 4.40 -9.82 12.26
N ARG A 33 4.15 -11.14 12.31
CA ARG A 33 5.12 -12.12 12.81
C ARG A 33 6.37 -12.17 11.94
N TYR A 34 6.20 -12.11 10.62
CA TYR A 34 7.30 -12.05 9.67
C TYR A 34 8.17 -10.80 9.87
N LEU A 35 7.55 -9.63 10.02
CA LEU A 35 8.27 -8.38 10.29
C LEU A 35 9.02 -8.43 11.63
N TYR A 36 8.41 -9.03 12.66
CA TYR A 36 9.10 -9.24 13.94
C TYR A 36 10.37 -10.06 13.76
N LYS A 37 10.24 -11.21 13.12
CA LYS A 37 11.39 -12.08 12.86
C LYS A 37 12.49 -11.34 12.09
N LYS A 38 12.14 -10.69 10.98
CA LYS A 38 13.11 -9.97 10.14
C LYS A 38 13.77 -8.81 10.86
N PHE A 39 13.03 -7.95 11.50
CA PHE A 39 13.58 -6.74 12.11
C PHE A 39 14.20 -7.02 13.50
N HIS A 40 13.53 -7.81 14.34
CA HIS A 40 14.02 -8.03 15.72
C HIS A 40 15.07 -9.12 15.77
N GLU A 41 14.77 -10.31 15.25
CA GLU A 41 15.65 -11.48 15.39
C GLU A 41 16.84 -11.44 14.42
N GLU A 42 16.62 -11.03 13.15
CA GLU A 42 17.68 -11.06 12.13
C GLU A 42 18.47 -9.74 12.05
N LEU A 43 17.81 -8.59 12.19
CA LEU A 43 18.45 -7.28 12.01
C LEU A 43 18.75 -6.53 13.32
N GLY A 44 18.22 -6.98 14.47
CA GLY A 44 18.48 -6.41 15.77
C GLY A 44 17.80 -5.06 16.06
N TYR A 45 16.76 -4.69 15.29
CA TYR A 45 15.96 -3.51 15.58
C TYR A 45 15.03 -3.74 16.76
N LYS A 46 14.79 -2.69 17.56
CA LYS A 46 13.65 -2.69 18.48
C LYS A 46 12.38 -2.67 17.66
N VAL A 47 11.47 -3.60 17.92
CA VAL A 47 10.17 -3.67 17.23
C VAL A 47 9.05 -3.40 18.21
N ASP A 48 8.14 -2.48 17.85
CA ASP A 48 6.94 -2.14 18.60
C ASP A 48 5.70 -2.32 17.72
N TYR A 49 4.63 -2.82 18.34
CA TYR A 49 3.34 -3.00 17.69
C TYR A 49 2.26 -2.21 18.41
N GLY A 50 1.34 -1.68 17.66
CA GLY A 50 0.25 -0.97 18.26
C GLY A 50 -0.89 -0.73 17.31
N SER A 51 -1.81 0.09 17.74
CA SER A 51 -2.92 0.51 16.91
C SER A 51 -3.27 1.96 17.19
N VAL A 52 -3.71 2.65 16.14
CA VAL A 52 -4.18 4.03 16.17
C VAL A 52 -5.66 4.09 15.78
N GLY A 53 -6.38 5.07 16.33
CA GLY A 53 -7.82 5.20 16.11
C GLY A 53 -8.65 4.26 16.98
N THR A 54 -9.97 4.29 16.78
CA THR A 54 -10.93 3.49 17.55
C THR A 54 -12.01 2.88 16.65
N GLY A 55 -12.63 1.81 17.11
CA GLY A 55 -13.73 1.16 16.40
C GLY A 55 -13.37 0.74 14.96
N VAL A 56 -14.23 1.07 14.02
CA VAL A 56 -14.05 0.73 12.58
C VAL A 56 -12.81 1.40 11.99
N LEU A 57 -12.37 2.55 12.53
CA LEU A 57 -11.20 3.28 12.07
C LEU A 57 -9.89 2.81 12.72
N LYS A 58 -9.92 1.83 13.63
CA LYS A 58 -8.72 1.30 14.25
C LYS A 58 -7.77 0.72 13.19
N ALA A 59 -6.56 1.25 13.10
CA ALA A 59 -5.50 0.80 12.20
C ALA A 59 -4.32 0.28 12.99
N GLY A 60 -3.84 -0.92 12.67
CA GLY A 60 -2.63 -1.48 13.27
C GLY A 60 -1.36 -0.86 12.68
N TYR A 61 -0.27 -0.92 13.42
CA TYR A 61 1.06 -0.56 12.92
C TYR A 61 2.15 -1.45 13.51
N CYS A 62 3.26 -1.53 12.79
CA CYS A 62 4.53 -2.09 13.26
C CYS A 62 5.61 -1.03 13.06
N ILE A 63 6.38 -0.76 14.11
CA ILE A 63 7.52 0.16 14.09
C ILE A 63 8.78 -0.66 14.32
N ALA A 64 9.75 -0.55 13.43
CA ALA A 64 11.10 -1.08 13.63
C ALA A 64 12.09 0.09 13.75
N GLY A 65 12.75 0.20 14.88
CA GLY A 65 13.63 1.31 15.26
C GLY A 65 13.03 2.17 16.37
N ASN A 66 13.55 3.39 16.52
CA ASN A 66 13.09 4.34 17.53
C ASN A 66 12.65 5.65 16.85
N LEU A 67 11.35 5.97 16.93
CA LEU A 67 10.79 7.17 16.33
C LEU A 67 11.38 8.46 16.90
N GLU A 68 11.53 8.54 18.21
CA GLU A 68 12.00 9.75 18.90
C GLU A 68 13.44 10.14 18.51
N ASN A 69 14.25 9.14 18.12
CA ASN A 69 15.65 9.33 17.75
C ASN A 69 15.87 9.29 16.23
N ALA A 70 14.81 9.07 15.44
CA ALA A 70 14.92 8.97 14.00
C ALA A 70 15.01 10.35 13.36
N GLU A 71 15.94 10.50 12.41
CA GLU A 71 15.96 11.67 11.52
C GLU A 71 14.97 11.51 10.38
N ILE A 72 14.88 10.29 9.86
CA ILE A 72 13.98 9.93 8.76
C ILE A 72 13.12 8.75 9.18
N VAL A 73 11.82 8.83 8.91
CA VAL A 73 10.88 7.74 9.10
C VAL A 73 10.40 7.27 7.73
N PHE A 74 10.73 6.03 7.40
CA PHE A 74 10.23 5.38 6.19
C PHE A 74 8.93 4.65 6.50
N THR A 75 7.89 4.88 5.73
CA THR A 75 6.59 4.25 5.94
C THR A 75 6.07 3.59 4.66
N CYS A 76 5.31 2.50 4.81
CA CYS A 76 4.55 1.93 3.69
C CYS A 76 3.24 1.30 4.18
N PRO A 77 2.28 1.05 3.26
CA PRO A 77 1.09 0.28 3.57
C PRO A 77 1.44 -1.15 3.99
N LEU A 78 0.90 -1.58 5.13
CA LEU A 78 0.94 -2.99 5.53
C LEU A 78 -0.16 -3.78 4.81
N ASP A 79 -1.33 -3.18 4.67
CA ASP A 79 -2.51 -3.80 4.06
C ASP A 79 -2.47 -3.79 2.53
N THR A 80 -3.29 -4.65 1.96
CA THR A 80 -3.54 -4.69 0.53
C THR A 80 -5.02 -4.44 0.24
N SER A 81 -5.32 -3.73 -0.84
CA SER A 81 -6.70 -3.52 -1.29
C SER A 81 -7.27 -4.82 -1.87
N ARG A 82 -8.60 -4.96 -1.77
CA ARG A 82 -9.31 -5.97 -2.56
C ARG A 82 -9.10 -5.70 -4.05
N ALA A 83 -9.06 -6.76 -4.83
CA ALA A 83 -9.10 -6.63 -6.27
C ALA A 83 -10.44 -6.03 -6.73
N THR A 84 -10.49 -5.48 -7.92
CA THR A 84 -11.72 -5.02 -8.57
C THR A 84 -11.83 -5.58 -9.98
N ARG A 85 -13.04 -5.75 -10.45
CA ARG A 85 -13.37 -6.07 -11.86
C ARG A 85 -13.61 -4.83 -12.70
N LEU A 86 -13.49 -3.62 -12.11
CA LEU A 86 -13.61 -2.37 -12.86
C LEU A 86 -12.56 -2.35 -13.99
N PRO A 87 -12.96 -2.30 -15.25
CA PRO A 87 -12.03 -2.20 -16.37
C PRO A 87 -11.18 -0.94 -16.26
N LYS A 88 -9.88 -1.08 -16.53
CA LYS A 88 -8.94 0.07 -16.53
C LYS A 88 -8.93 0.85 -15.21
N TYR A 89 -9.08 0.16 -14.07
CA TYR A 89 -8.87 0.80 -12.77
C TYR A 89 -7.50 1.47 -12.72
N ARG A 90 -7.46 2.70 -12.19
CA ARG A 90 -6.25 3.50 -12.02
C ARG A 90 -6.18 4.01 -10.58
N LEU A 91 -5.04 3.86 -9.96
CA LEU A 91 -4.77 4.50 -8.68
C LEU A 91 -4.17 5.88 -8.93
N TYR A 92 -4.67 6.90 -8.23
CA TYR A 92 -4.16 8.27 -8.28
C TYR A 92 -3.44 8.58 -6.96
N PRO A 93 -2.12 8.28 -6.84
CA PRO A 93 -1.43 8.40 -5.56
C PRO A 93 -1.36 9.84 -5.06
N PHE A 94 -1.29 10.81 -5.98
CA PHE A 94 -1.12 12.24 -5.67
C PHE A 94 -2.40 13.07 -5.87
N ASN A 95 -3.56 12.42 -6.08
CA ASN A 95 -4.84 13.11 -6.22
C ASN A 95 -5.92 12.40 -5.42
N GLU A 96 -6.13 12.83 -4.17
CA GLU A 96 -7.07 12.18 -3.25
C GLU A 96 -8.52 12.23 -3.75
N LYS A 97 -8.92 13.33 -4.39
CA LYS A 97 -10.28 13.49 -4.93
C LYS A 97 -10.56 12.48 -6.05
N LYS A 98 -9.64 12.35 -7.01
CA LYS A 98 -9.75 11.37 -8.10
C LYS A 98 -9.65 9.93 -7.58
N ARG A 99 -8.75 9.67 -6.63
CA ARG A 99 -8.63 8.36 -5.99
C ARG A 99 -9.92 7.93 -5.33
N LYS A 100 -10.51 8.75 -4.45
CA LYS A 100 -11.79 8.47 -3.79
C LYS A 100 -12.92 8.22 -4.79
N LYS A 101 -12.97 9.01 -5.88
CA LYS A 101 -13.96 8.80 -6.95
C LYS A 101 -13.77 7.44 -7.63
N GLN A 102 -12.52 7.08 -7.94
CA GLN A 102 -12.20 5.83 -8.60
C GLN A 102 -12.48 4.61 -7.71
N ASP A 103 -12.16 4.71 -6.43
CA ASP A 103 -12.43 3.63 -5.46
C ASP A 103 -13.94 3.42 -5.26
N ARG A 104 -14.72 4.50 -5.15
CA ARG A 104 -16.20 4.40 -5.12
C ARG A 104 -16.77 3.77 -6.38
N LEU A 105 -16.24 4.16 -7.54
CA LEU A 105 -16.68 3.58 -8.83
C LEU A 105 -16.34 2.08 -8.90
N ALA A 106 -15.17 1.68 -8.39
CA ALA A 106 -14.76 0.28 -8.34
C ALA A 106 -15.69 -0.56 -7.46
N LEU A 107 -16.02 -0.06 -6.25
CA LEU A 107 -16.96 -0.73 -5.35
C LEU A 107 -18.35 -0.87 -6.00
N LEU A 108 -18.89 0.22 -6.53
CA LEU A 108 -20.20 0.22 -7.19
C LEU A 108 -20.23 -0.74 -8.37
N TRP A 109 -19.16 -0.76 -9.19
CA TRP A 109 -19.05 -1.67 -10.33
C TRP A 109 -19.05 -3.14 -9.90
N ASP A 110 -18.28 -3.47 -8.88
CA ASP A 110 -18.19 -4.82 -8.35
C ASP A 110 -19.54 -5.28 -7.76
N ASP A 111 -20.26 -4.40 -7.06
CA ASP A 111 -21.59 -4.68 -6.52
C ASP A 111 -22.64 -4.87 -7.64
N ILE A 112 -22.65 -3.99 -8.66
CA ILE A 112 -23.54 -4.13 -9.81
C ILE A 112 -23.28 -5.45 -10.53
N LEU A 113 -22.04 -5.80 -10.78
CA LEU A 113 -21.71 -7.07 -11.44
C LEU A 113 -22.13 -8.27 -10.60
N ALA A 114 -21.96 -8.21 -9.27
CA ALA A 114 -22.40 -9.27 -8.38
C ALA A 114 -23.91 -9.48 -8.45
N VAL A 115 -24.68 -8.38 -8.38
CA VAL A 115 -26.15 -8.43 -8.45
C VAL A 115 -26.62 -8.93 -9.82
N LEU A 116 -26.12 -8.36 -10.93
CA LEU A 116 -26.53 -8.76 -12.28
C LEU A 116 -26.24 -10.23 -12.55
N SER A 117 -25.07 -10.72 -12.17
CA SER A 117 -24.71 -12.12 -12.35
C SER A 117 -25.50 -13.05 -11.44
N GLY A 118 -25.82 -12.63 -10.21
CA GLY A 118 -26.73 -13.36 -9.33
C GLY A 118 -28.14 -13.46 -9.90
N LEU A 119 -28.68 -12.35 -10.43
CA LEU A 119 -29.99 -12.34 -11.09
C LEU A 119 -30.01 -13.21 -12.36
N LEU A 120 -28.92 -13.23 -13.12
CA LEU A 120 -28.80 -14.11 -14.27
C LEU A 120 -28.88 -15.60 -13.88
N ILE A 121 -28.12 -15.99 -12.84
CA ILE A 121 -28.15 -17.37 -12.31
C ILE A 121 -29.57 -17.73 -11.85
N PHE A 122 -30.22 -16.84 -11.11
CA PHE A 122 -31.59 -17.04 -10.65
C PHE A 122 -32.58 -17.16 -11.80
N GLY A 123 -32.48 -16.28 -12.80
CA GLY A 123 -33.35 -16.31 -14.00
C GLY A 123 -33.17 -17.61 -14.82
N ILE A 124 -31.95 -18.08 -15.01
CA ILE A 124 -31.69 -19.36 -15.69
C ILE A 124 -32.35 -20.51 -14.89
N GLY A 125 -32.27 -20.50 -13.56
CA GLY A 125 -32.90 -21.52 -12.73
C GLY A 125 -34.43 -21.54 -12.87
N ILE A 126 -35.08 -20.38 -12.96
CA ILE A 126 -36.51 -20.29 -13.22
C ILE A 126 -36.85 -20.94 -14.59
N LEU A 127 -36.08 -20.61 -15.61
CA LEU A 127 -36.30 -21.19 -16.96
C LEU A 127 -36.14 -22.70 -16.97
N LEU A 128 -35.22 -23.23 -16.18
CA LEU A 128 -34.98 -24.67 -16.03
C LEU A 128 -35.97 -25.33 -15.06
N LYS A 129 -36.92 -24.59 -14.47
CA LYS A 129 -37.88 -25.07 -13.47
C LYS A 129 -37.21 -25.68 -12.26
N ALA A 130 -36.05 -25.16 -11.86
CA ALA A 130 -35.33 -25.63 -10.68
C ALA A 130 -36.09 -25.27 -9.39
N ASP A 131 -35.94 -26.09 -8.33
CA ASP A 131 -36.54 -25.83 -7.03
C ASP A 131 -36.07 -24.48 -6.48
N GLN A 132 -37.01 -23.66 -6.00
CA GLN A 132 -36.73 -22.32 -5.51
C GLN A 132 -35.71 -22.28 -4.36
N LYS A 133 -35.78 -23.28 -3.45
CA LYS A 133 -34.86 -23.37 -2.31
C LYS A 133 -33.42 -23.64 -2.78
N ILE A 134 -33.30 -24.54 -3.75
CA ILE A 134 -31.98 -24.85 -4.36
C ILE A 134 -31.42 -23.59 -5.03
N MET A 135 -32.24 -22.82 -5.73
CA MET A 135 -31.82 -21.60 -6.41
C MET A 135 -31.33 -20.53 -5.43
N ILE A 136 -32.00 -20.33 -4.30
CA ILE A 136 -31.57 -19.41 -3.26
C ILE A 136 -30.20 -19.83 -2.72
N VAL A 137 -30.01 -21.11 -2.41
CA VAL A 137 -28.73 -21.63 -1.91
C VAL A 137 -27.62 -21.41 -2.94
N LEU A 138 -27.83 -21.76 -4.19
CA LEU A 138 -26.85 -21.60 -5.28
C LEU A 138 -26.48 -20.14 -5.51
N THR A 139 -27.47 -19.23 -5.54
CA THR A 139 -27.22 -17.79 -5.72
C THR A 139 -26.45 -17.22 -4.53
N THR A 140 -26.82 -17.60 -3.30
CA THR A 140 -26.07 -17.18 -2.11
C THR A 140 -24.63 -17.68 -2.13
N PHE A 141 -24.42 -18.97 -2.44
CA PHE A 141 -23.10 -19.55 -2.56
C PHE A 141 -22.26 -18.86 -3.65
N TYR A 142 -22.87 -18.56 -4.81
CA TYR A 142 -22.23 -17.80 -5.87
C TYR A 142 -21.79 -16.42 -5.40
N LEU A 143 -22.65 -15.65 -4.71
CA LEU A 143 -22.29 -14.32 -4.20
C LEU A 143 -21.12 -14.39 -3.21
N LEU A 144 -21.15 -15.38 -2.30
CA LEU A 144 -20.04 -15.61 -1.38
C LEU A 144 -18.73 -15.90 -2.15
N LEU A 145 -18.79 -16.77 -3.14
CA LEU A 145 -17.65 -17.11 -3.99
C LEU A 145 -17.15 -15.89 -4.80
N TYR A 146 -18.07 -15.07 -5.30
CA TYR A 146 -17.74 -13.85 -6.01
C TYR A 146 -16.91 -12.90 -5.16
N TYR A 147 -17.36 -12.57 -3.95
CA TYR A 147 -16.62 -11.67 -3.05
C TYR A 147 -15.34 -12.32 -2.51
N PHE A 148 -15.35 -13.62 -2.28
CA PHE A 148 -14.15 -14.37 -1.90
C PHE A 148 -13.05 -14.25 -2.97
N THR A 149 -13.41 -14.39 -4.25
CA THR A 149 -12.43 -14.25 -5.36
C THR A 149 -11.83 -12.86 -5.46
N LEU A 150 -12.59 -11.79 -5.14
CA LEU A 150 -12.07 -10.42 -5.12
C LEU A 150 -11.10 -10.20 -3.94
N SER A 151 -11.36 -10.85 -2.81
CA SER A 151 -10.50 -10.72 -1.62
C SER A 151 -9.22 -11.56 -1.71
N ASN A 152 -9.24 -12.61 -2.54
CA ASN A 152 -8.20 -13.64 -2.56
C ASN A 152 -7.16 -13.42 -3.69
N ARG A 153 -6.64 -12.18 -3.83
CA ARG A 153 -5.65 -11.88 -4.88
C ARG A 153 -4.39 -11.26 -4.31
N PHE A 154 -3.28 -11.61 -4.92
CA PHE A 154 -1.98 -11.03 -4.61
C PHE A 154 -1.85 -9.64 -5.25
N THR A 155 -1.19 -8.72 -4.54
CA THR A 155 -0.86 -7.39 -5.03
C THR A 155 0.65 -7.20 -4.99
N PHE A 156 1.25 -7.09 -6.16
CA PHE A 156 2.71 -6.98 -6.30
C PHE A 156 3.17 -5.54 -6.03
N SER A 157 2.44 -4.55 -6.51
CA SER A 157 2.84 -3.14 -6.39
C SER A 157 3.04 -2.68 -4.94
N ARG A 158 2.18 -3.11 -4.02
CA ARG A 158 2.31 -2.77 -2.58
C ARG A 158 3.30 -3.67 -1.84
N SER A 159 3.41 -4.91 -2.27
CA SER A 159 4.45 -5.81 -1.76
C SER A 159 5.84 -5.31 -2.11
N ALA A 160 6.00 -4.66 -3.26
CA ALA A 160 7.24 -4.00 -3.65
C ALA A 160 7.66 -2.89 -2.67
N SER A 161 6.70 -2.07 -2.19
CA SER A 161 6.98 -1.03 -1.18
C SER A 161 7.41 -1.64 0.16
N LEU A 162 6.77 -2.75 0.57
CA LEU A 162 7.14 -3.48 1.77
C LEU A 162 8.55 -4.09 1.66
N ALA A 163 8.84 -4.75 0.53
CA ALA A 163 10.14 -5.33 0.26
C ALA A 163 11.24 -4.27 0.24
N LEU A 164 10.98 -3.10 -0.38
CA LEU A 164 11.90 -1.97 -0.40
C LEU A 164 12.35 -1.59 1.02
N LEU A 165 11.39 -1.41 1.94
CA LEU A 165 11.72 -0.98 3.30
C LEU A 165 12.47 -2.05 4.08
N ILE A 166 12.09 -3.32 3.95
CA ILE A 166 12.81 -4.43 4.59
C ILE A 166 14.24 -4.50 4.07
N TYR A 167 14.42 -4.45 2.74
CA TYR A 167 15.75 -4.51 2.15
C TYR A 167 16.61 -3.29 2.51
N THR A 168 16.04 -2.10 2.49
CA THR A 168 16.74 -0.88 2.95
C THR A 168 17.25 -1.04 4.38
N ALA A 169 16.46 -1.66 5.27
CA ALA A 169 16.87 -1.93 6.63
C ALA A 169 18.06 -2.91 6.71
N THR A 170 18.14 -3.92 5.82
CA THR A 170 19.27 -4.87 5.77
C THR A 170 20.59 -4.17 5.40
N LEU A 171 20.52 -3.09 4.65
CA LEU A 171 21.70 -2.30 4.26
C LEU A 171 22.23 -1.39 5.38
N LYS A 172 21.54 -1.34 6.53
CA LYS A 172 21.94 -0.55 7.71
C LYS A 172 22.17 0.93 7.35
N PRO A 173 21.11 1.71 7.11
CA PRO A 173 21.23 3.12 6.69
C PRO A 173 22.14 3.92 7.60
N LYS A 174 22.96 4.80 7.01
CA LYS A 174 23.90 5.66 7.75
C LYS A 174 23.17 6.69 8.62
N LYS A 175 22.02 7.18 8.18
CA LYS A 175 21.15 8.08 8.95
C LYS A 175 20.35 7.29 9.97
N LYS A 176 20.00 7.93 11.08
CA LYS A 176 19.09 7.32 12.08
C LYS A 176 17.69 7.20 11.49
N CYS A 177 17.30 5.99 11.11
CA CYS A 177 16.03 5.70 10.48
C CYS A 177 15.14 4.84 11.38
N ALA A 178 13.81 5.03 11.23
CA ALA A 178 12.81 4.10 11.71
C ALA A 178 11.93 3.66 10.51
N PHE A 179 11.46 2.42 10.56
CA PHE A 179 10.63 1.80 9.53
C PHE A 179 9.24 1.54 10.10
N VAL A 180 8.20 2.02 9.43
CA VAL A 180 6.82 1.95 9.94
C VAL A 180 5.91 1.35 8.89
N PHE A 181 5.25 0.27 9.26
CA PHE A 181 4.31 -0.48 8.43
C PHE A 181 2.91 -0.24 8.97
N ILE A 182 2.03 0.36 8.16
CA ILE A 182 0.75 0.89 8.63
C ILE A 182 -0.41 0.24 7.91
N ASP A 183 -1.37 -0.26 8.68
CA ASP A 183 -2.64 -0.78 8.18
C ASP A 183 -3.58 0.35 7.73
N LYS A 184 -4.62 0.00 6.96
CA LYS A 184 -5.63 0.94 6.43
C LYS A 184 -5.05 2.12 5.63
N CYS A 185 -3.98 1.86 4.92
CA CYS A 185 -3.41 2.79 3.96
C CYS A 185 -3.83 2.48 2.52
N ALA A 186 -4.25 1.24 2.27
CA ALA A 186 -4.52 0.75 0.92
C ALA A 186 -5.58 1.55 0.16
N ASP A 187 -6.65 1.98 0.82
CA ASP A 187 -7.78 2.61 0.15
C ASP A 187 -7.89 4.13 0.39
N SER A 188 -7.35 4.66 1.48
CA SER A 188 -7.60 6.06 1.86
C SER A 188 -6.48 6.76 2.62
N TYR A 189 -5.34 6.12 2.83
CA TYR A 189 -4.29 6.58 3.75
C TYR A 189 -4.82 6.94 5.16
N ALA A 190 -5.99 6.38 5.53
CA ALA A 190 -6.60 6.67 6.82
C ALA A 190 -5.69 6.25 7.98
N GLY A 191 -5.05 5.08 7.86
CA GLY A 191 -4.08 4.60 8.84
C GLY A 191 -2.89 5.54 9.00
N LEU A 192 -2.29 6.00 7.90
CA LEU A 192 -1.20 6.95 7.93
C LEU A 192 -1.61 8.27 8.60
N ARG A 193 -2.77 8.82 8.24
CA ARG A 193 -3.29 10.05 8.86
C ARG A 193 -3.50 9.91 10.36
N LEU A 194 -4.06 8.78 10.82
CA LEU A 194 -4.25 8.50 12.23
C LEU A 194 -2.92 8.32 12.95
N PHE A 195 -1.98 7.63 12.33
CA PHE A 195 -0.63 7.42 12.85
C PHE A 195 0.10 8.75 13.06
N LEU A 196 0.18 9.59 12.04
CA LEU A 196 0.81 10.90 12.11
C LEU A 196 0.19 11.80 13.20
N ARG A 197 -1.15 11.72 13.38
CA ARG A 197 -1.85 12.47 14.41
C ARG A 197 -1.55 11.96 15.82
N GLN A 198 -1.59 10.64 16.04
CA GLN A 198 -1.44 10.07 17.40
C GLN A 198 0.02 10.00 17.84
N LYS A 199 0.96 9.90 16.88
CA LYS A 199 2.40 9.86 17.11
C LYS A 199 3.08 11.23 16.90
N GLU A 200 2.31 12.32 16.90
CA GLU A 200 2.81 13.67 16.68
C GLU A 200 3.95 14.05 17.64
N LYS A 201 3.87 13.63 18.90
CA LYS A 201 4.91 13.92 19.90
C LYS A 201 6.23 13.20 19.60
N GLU A 202 6.13 11.90 19.26
CA GLU A 202 7.32 11.09 18.93
C GLU A 202 7.91 11.48 17.56
N LEU A 203 7.10 12.06 16.67
CA LEU A 203 7.54 12.52 15.35
C LEU A 203 8.04 13.98 15.34
N ARG A 204 8.03 14.68 16.47
CA ARG A 204 8.36 16.11 16.51
C ARG A 204 9.76 16.43 16.00
N GLU A 205 10.74 15.59 16.37
CA GLU A 205 12.15 15.77 15.98
C GLU A 205 12.49 15.09 14.65
N VAL A 206 11.53 14.37 14.05
CA VAL A 206 11.72 13.71 12.76
C VAL A 206 11.75 14.77 11.65
N LYS A 207 12.87 14.82 10.94
CA LYS A 207 13.08 15.80 9.87
C LYS A 207 12.25 15.49 8.63
N GLN A 208 12.04 14.19 8.34
CA GLN A 208 11.27 13.76 7.17
C GLN A 208 10.55 12.44 7.39
N VAL A 209 9.30 12.37 6.95
CA VAL A 209 8.51 11.13 6.84
C VAL A 209 8.34 10.82 5.36
N ILE A 210 8.82 9.68 4.90
CA ILE A 210 8.71 9.25 3.50
C ILE A 210 7.76 8.06 3.43
N HIS A 211 6.66 8.23 2.71
CA HIS A 211 5.66 7.18 2.52
C HIS A 211 5.76 6.59 1.12
N PHE A 212 6.17 5.33 1.05
CA PHE A 212 6.27 4.58 -0.19
C PHE A 212 4.99 3.80 -0.45
N ASP A 213 4.31 4.08 -1.56
CA ASP A 213 3.13 3.32 -1.98
C ASP A 213 3.23 2.94 -3.46
N SER A 214 2.87 1.69 -3.76
CA SER A 214 2.70 1.20 -5.14
C SER A 214 3.96 1.31 -6.01
N LEU A 215 5.06 0.71 -5.56
CA LEU A 215 6.36 0.72 -6.24
C LEU A 215 6.56 -0.44 -7.24
N GLY A 216 5.52 -1.18 -7.61
CA GLY A 216 5.68 -2.36 -8.50
C GLY A 216 5.94 -1.99 -9.94
N SER A 217 5.11 -1.12 -10.51
CA SER A 217 5.16 -0.78 -11.93
C SER A 217 4.91 0.71 -12.14
N GLY A 218 5.56 1.28 -13.15
CA GLY A 218 5.48 2.68 -13.55
C GLY A 218 6.76 3.12 -14.23
N GLU A 219 6.67 4.15 -15.05
CA GLU A 219 7.84 4.66 -15.79
C GLU A 219 8.69 5.59 -14.93
N LYS A 220 8.05 6.38 -14.06
CA LYS A 220 8.69 7.44 -13.28
C LYS A 220 8.53 7.21 -11.77
N LEU A 221 9.63 7.40 -11.03
CA LEU A 221 9.60 7.51 -9.58
C LEU A 221 9.35 8.97 -9.22
N VAL A 222 8.18 9.25 -8.68
CA VAL A 222 7.76 10.62 -8.36
C VAL A 222 7.66 10.80 -6.86
N ALA A 223 8.26 11.88 -6.35
CA ALA A 223 8.11 12.34 -4.99
C ALA A 223 7.10 13.49 -4.94
N ALA A 224 6.03 13.34 -4.16
CA ALA A 224 5.03 14.38 -3.95
C ALA A 224 5.18 14.96 -2.54
N HIS A 225 5.24 16.28 -2.43
CA HIS A 225 5.39 16.98 -1.14
C HIS A 225 4.84 18.40 -1.20
N LYS A 226 4.71 19.06 -0.04
CA LYS A 226 4.37 20.48 0.03
C LYS A 226 5.57 21.34 -0.40
N GLU A 227 5.31 22.52 -0.91
CA GLU A 227 6.32 23.51 -1.28
C GLU A 227 7.31 23.84 -0.14
N LYS A 228 6.83 23.82 1.11
CA LYS A 228 7.64 24.10 2.31
C LYS A 228 8.50 22.90 2.77
N THR A 229 8.29 21.71 2.21
CA THR A 229 9.00 20.49 2.62
C THR A 229 10.46 20.55 2.17
N LYS A 230 11.38 20.46 3.13
CA LYS A 230 12.81 20.34 2.81
C LYS A 230 13.17 18.88 2.62
N MET A 231 13.60 18.51 1.42
CA MET A 231 14.03 17.15 1.11
C MET A 231 15.31 16.77 1.85
N MET A 232 15.30 15.64 2.55
CA MET A 232 16.45 15.08 3.27
C MET A 232 17.13 13.94 2.50
N VAL A 233 16.43 13.37 1.55
CA VAL A 233 16.93 12.37 0.60
C VAL A 233 17.37 13.11 -0.65
N ASP A 234 18.42 12.60 -1.31
CA ASP A 234 18.93 13.19 -2.54
C ASP A 234 17.80 13.32 -3.59
N PRO A 235 17.49 14.53 -4.06
CA PRO A 235 16.48 14.73 -5.10
C PRO A 235 16.76 13.96 -6.38
N ALA A 236 18.04 13.68 -6.70
CA ALA A 236 18.44 12.88 -7.85
C ALA A 236 17.94 11.41 -7.79
N LEU A 237 17.41 10.97 -6.64
CA LEU A 237 16.73 9.68 -6.52
C LEU A 237 15.44 9.64 -7.35
N PHE A 238 14.75 10.78 -7.48
CA PHE A 238 13.45 10.88 -8.12
C PHE A 238 13.57 11.34 -9.57
N ASP A 239 12.74 10.77 -10.44
CA ASP A 239 12.69 11.24 -11.84
C ASP A 239 11.96 12.57 -11.93
N GLU A 240 10.98 12.80 -11.04
CA GLU A 240 10.20 14.03 -10.98
C GLU A 240 9.76 14.33 -9.53
N GLU A 241 9.53 15.62 -9.25
CA GLU A 241 8.90 16.10 -8.04
C GLU A 241 7.52 16.68 -8.35
N PHE A 242 6.52 16.33 -7.53
CA PHE A 242 5.17 16.88 -7.58
C PHE A 242 4.94 17.77 -6.35
N ILE A 243 4.87 19.07 -6.57
CA ILE A 243 4.78 20.05 -5.49
C ILE A 243 3.33 20.49 -5.30
N TYR A 244 2.77 20.22 -4.10
CA TYR A 244 1.47 20.74 -3.72
C TYR A 244 1.58 22.21 -3.29
N LYS A 245 0.79 23.05 -3.92
CA LYS A 245 0.56 24.43 -3.45
C LYS A 245 -0.29 24.44 -2.20
N GLU A 246 -0.26 25.54 -1.45
CA GLU A 246 -1.15 25.72 -0.32
C GLU A 246 -2.62 25.61 -0.75
N LYS A 247 -3.42 24.80 -0.04
CA LYS A 247 -4.83 24.50 -0.36
C LYS A 247 -5.08 23.77 -1.69
N ASP A 248 -4.11 23.00 -2.19
CA ASP A 248 -4.34 22.15 -3.35
C ASP A 248 -5.40 21.06 -3.03
N GLU A 249 -6.52 21.09 -3.74
CA GLU A 249 -7.63 20.13 -3.53
C GLU A 249 -7.25 18.66 -3.86
N ARG A 250 -6.14 18.43 -4.56
CA ARG A 250 -5.61 17.10 -4.88
C ARG A 250 -4.87 16.48 -3.72
N MET A 251 -4.37 17.33 -2.82
CA MET A 251 -3.49 16.94 -1.72
C MET A 251 -4.18 15.97 -0.75
N PRO A 252 -3.55 14.81 -0.43
CA PRO A 252 -4.04 13.90 0.59
C PRO A 252 -4.17 14.56 1.97
N LEU A 253 -5.24 14.23 2.70
CA LEU A 253 -5.52 14.78 4.03
C LEU A 253 -4.42 14.52 5.09
N CYS A 254 -3.56 13.52 4.87
CA CYS A 254 -2.43 13.24 5.77
C CYS A 254 -1.39 14.38 5.78
N TYR A 255 -1.29 15.16 4.70
CA TYR A 255 -0.44 16.35 4.65
C TYR A 255 -0.88 17.49 5.59
N GLU A 256 -2.13 17.50 6.05
CA GLU A 256 -2.59 18.46 7.05
C GLU A 256 -1.90 18.27 8.41
N LYS A 257 -1.28 17.12 8.64
CA LYS A 257 -0.70 16.72 9.94
C LYS A 257 0.79 17.01 10.05
N THR A 258 1.48 17.16 8.94
CA THR A 258 2.92 17.47 8.95
C THR A 258 3.35 18.08 7.62
N ASP A 259 4.32 18.98 7.68
CA ASP A 259 4.98 19.55 6.50
C ASP A 259 6.20 18.71 6.05
N SER A 260 6.62 17.74 6.86
CA SER A 260 7.78 16.89 6.55
C SER A 260 7.43 15.63 5.74
N LEU A 261 6.17 15.46 5.34
CA LEU A 261 5.70 14.27 4.63
C LEU A 261 6.03 14.33 3.15
N VAL A 262 6.58 13.24 2.63
CA VAL A 262 6.84 13.00 1.22
C VAL A 262 6.17 11.69 0.82
N PHE A 263 5.35 11.70 -0.21
CA PHE A 263 4.81 10.50 -0.84
C PHE A 263 5.67 10.10 -2.02
N VAL A 264 6.03 8.83 -2.12
CA VAL A 264 6.81 8.29 -3.23
C VAL A 264 6.07 7.14 -3.88
N SER A 265 5.91 7.21 -5.19
CA SER A 265 5.27 6.15 -5.97
C SER A 265 5.90 6.01 -7.35
N LEU A 266 5.89 4.78 -7.89
CA LEU A 266 6.18 4.52 -9.30
C LEU A 266 4.90 4.71 -10.11
N VAL A 267 4.93 5.66 -11.06
CA VAL A 267 3.74 6.12 -11.78
C VAL A 267 3.99 6.23 -13.27
N ASP A 268 2.90 6.18 -14.02
CA ASP A 268 2.84 6.63 -15.41
C ASP A 268 2.19 8.01 -15.46
N PHE A 269 2.51 8.80 -16.48
CA PHE A 269 1.83 10.06 -16.76
C PHE A 269 0.77 9.85 -17.84
N ASP A 270 -0.50 10.08 -17.50
CA ASP A 270 -1.62 9.86 -18.40
C ASP A 270 -2.68 10.95 -18.23
N LYS A 271 -2.99 11.66 -19.32
CA LYS A 271 -4.00 12.73 -19.35
C LYS A 271 -3.80 13.78 -18.25
N GLU A 272 -2.59 14.30 -18.13
CA GLU A 272 -2.18 15.33 -17.16
C GLU A 272 -2.22 14.88 -15.69
N GLU A 273 -2.24 13.55 -15.43
CA GLU A 273 -2.27 12.98 -14.08
C GLU A 273 -1.26 11.85 -13.92
N TYR A 274 -0.70 11.76 -12.73
CA TYR A 274 0.11 10.62 -12.32
C TYR A 274 -0.79 9.47 -11.87
N VAL A 275 -0.60 8.31 -12.48
CA VAL A 275 -1.42 7.13 -12.24
C VAL A 275 -0.56 5.88 -12.05
N VAL A 276 -1.00 4.99 -11.18
CA VAL A 276 -0.48 3.62 -11.14
C VAL A 276 -1.49 2.71 -11.83
N ARG A 277 -1.05 2.06 -12.89
CA ARG A 277 -1.88 1.13 -13.67
C ARG A 277 -1.83 -0.26 -13.04
N ASN A 278 -2.87 -1.04 -13.34
CA ASN A 278 -2.98 -2.46 -12.98
C ASN A 278 -3.08 -2.77 -11.48
N VAL A 279 -2.90 -1.82 -10.58
CA VAL A 279 -3.15 -2.01 -9.14
C VAL A 279 -4.59 -2.50 -8.95
N ARG A 280 -4.81 -3.43 -8.02
CA ARG A 280 -6.11 -4.07 -7.76
C ARG A 280 -6.64 -4.92 -8.94
N SER A 281 -5.82 -5.24 -9.92
CA SER A 281 -6.19 -6.07 -11.07
C SER A 281 -5.38 -7.38 -11.10
N MET A 282 -5.79 -8.33 -11.95
CA MET A 282 -5.02 -9.56 -12.20
C MET A 282 -3.68 -9.31 -12.90
N LYS A 283 -3.48 -8.10 -13.43
CA LYS A 283 -2.27 -7.68 -14.12
C LYS A 283 -1.25 -7.01 -13.18
N ASP A 284 -1.56 -6.86 -11.88
CA ASP A 284 -0.62 -6.38 -10.87
C ASP A 284 0.40 -7.47 -10.54
N ARG A 285 1.32 -7.73 -11.46
CA ARG A 285 2.35 -8.79 -11.37
C ARG A 285 3.75 -8.31 -11.78
N VAL A 286 3.93 -7.00 -11.94
CA VAL A 286 5.21 -6.44 -12.37
C VAL A 286 5.92 -5.80 -11.19
N ILE A 287 7.20 -6.14 -11.02
CA ILE A 287 8.10 -5.49 -10.07
C ILE A 287 9.41 -5.21 -10.80
N GLN A 288 9.89 -3.96 -10.69
CA GLN A 288 11.16 -3.53 -11.27
C GLN A 288 12.29 -3.72 -10.23
N VAL A 289 12.77 -4.94 -10.08
CA VAL A 289 13.72 -5.35 -9.02
C VAL A 289 14.98 -4.49 -9.00
N GLU A 290 15.63 -4.31 -10.14
CA GLU A 290 16.88 -3.54 -10.24
C GLU A 290 16.68 -2.07 -9.80
N ARG A 291 15.52 -1.50 -10.14
CA ARG A 291 15.18 -0.14 -9.74
C ARG A 291 14.96 -0.03 -8.24
N LEU A 292 14.24 -0.98 -7.63
CA LEU A 292 14.02 -1.04 -6.18
C LEU A 292 15.34 -1.23 -5.42
N GLN A 293 16.22 -2.07 -5.94
CA GLN A 293 17.55 -2.26 -5.37
C GLN A 293 18.34 -0.96 -5.36
N ARG A 294 18.40 -0.26 -6.50
CA ARG A 294 19.07 1.05 -6.60
C ARG A 294 18.46 2.08 -5.63
N ILE A 295 17.13 2.14 -5.52
CA ILE A 295 16.45 3.01 -4.57
C ILE A 295 16.91 2.71 -3.14
N SER A 296 16.92 1.42 -2.74
CA SER A 296 17.35 1.00 -1.41
C SER A 296 18.79 1.38 -1.10
N GLU A 297 19.70 1.22 -2.06
CA GLU A 297 21.12 1.57 -1.91
C GLU A 297 21.30 3.09 -1.68
N ILE A 298 20.55 3.93 -2.41
CA ILE A 298 20.57 5.38 -2.22
C ILE A 298 19.96 5.78 -0.88
N LEU A 299 18.87 5.13 -0.44
CA LEU A 299 18.25 5.40 0.86
C LEU A 299 19.14 4.99 2.03
N ALA A 300 20.00 4.01 1.85
CA ALA A 300 20.94 3.53 2.87
C ALA A 300 22.25 4.34 2.92
N GLY A 301 22.63 4.96 1.83
CA GLY A 301 23.92 5.68 1.62
C GLY A 301 24.08 6.97 2.24
#